data_4a23eaf379d3efd9d59ec11fcc348d3d
#
_entry.id   4a23eaf379d3efd9d59ec11fcc348d3d
#
_cell.length_a   1.000
_cell.length_b   1.000
_cell.length_c   1.000
_cell.angle_alpha   90.00
_cell.angle_beta   90.00
_cell.angle_gamma   90.00
#
_symmetry.space_group_name_H-M   'P 1'
#
loop_
_entity.id
_entity.type
_entity.pdbx_description
1 polymer ?
#
loop_
_entity_poly.entity_id
_entity_poly.type
_entity_poly.pdbx_seq_one_letter_code
_entity_poly.pdbx_strand_id
1 'polypeptide(L)'
;MFLHIGVDTVIKTEDIIGIFDLDTSTVSKHTRKYLNMAQKSGRVITVTDDLPKSFIVCTDEDDRSKKIIYLSQISSQTLLKRVGSIGENYLKRIKK
;
A
#
# COMPACT_ATOMS: atom_id res chain seq x y z
N MET A 1 0.38 4.82 14.16
CA MET A 1 0.68 5.83 13.14
C MET A 1 -0.14 5.60 11.90
N PHE A 2 -0.41 6.68 11.17
CA PHE A 2 -1.27 6.61 10.00
C PHE A 2 -0.58 7.19 8.77
N LEU A 3 -0.88 6.64 7.62
CA LEU A 3 -0.35 7.10 6.35
C LEU A 3 -1.51 7.53 5.44
N HIS A 4 -1.45 8.75 4.94
CA HIS A 4 -2.40 9.23 3.94
C HIS A 4 -2.04 8.65 2.58
N ILE A 5 -2.98 7.96 1.96
CA ILE A 5 -2.77 7.32 0.67
C ILE A 5 -3.73 7.84 -0.40
N GLY A 6 -4.60 8.77 -0.06
CA GLY A 6 -5.55 9.40 -0.95
C GLY A 6 -6.18 10.58 -0.28
N VAL A 7 -7.15 11.21 -0.95
CA VAL A 7 -7.76 12.45 -0.46
C VAL A 7 -8.37 12.26 0.94
N ASP A 8 -9.12 11.20 1.12
CA ASP A 8 -9.83 10.96 2.38
C ASP A 8 -9.48 9.61 3.00
N THR A 9 -8.40 8.97 2.53
CA THR A 9 -8.07 7.63 2.98
C THR A 9 -6.78 7.62 3.76
N VAL A 10 -6.86 7.07 4.96
CA VAL A 10 -5.74 6.93 5.88
C VAL A 10 -5.67 5.48 6.30
N ILE A 11 -4.48 4.90 6.32
CA ILE A 11 -4.28 3.52 6.75
C ILE A 11 -3.27 3.48 7.89
N LYS A 12 -3.36 2.44 8.70
CA LYS A 12 -2.40 2.23 9.79
C LYS A 12 -1.09 1.72 9.22
N THR A 13 0.01 2.34 9.59
CA THR A 13 1.32 1.92 9.10
C THR A 13 1.68 0.50 9.57
N GLU A 14 1.17 0.10 10.73
CA GLU A 14 1.40 -1.25 11.25
C GLU A 14 0.80 -2.34 10.37
N ASP A 15 -0.22 -2.00 9.60
CA ASP A 15 -0.91 -2.96 8.73
C ASP A 15 -0.25 -3.06 7.35
N ILE A 16 0.68 -2.18 7.02
CA ILE A 16 1.29 -2.17 5.70
C ILE A 16 2.30 -3.31 5.57
N ILE A 17 2.09 -4.15 4.56
CA ILE A 17 3.02 -5.22 4.21
C ILE A 17 4.02 -4.71 3.16
N GLY A 18 3.54 -3.93 2.20
CA GLY A 18 4.43 -3.38 1.18
C GLY A 18 3.76 -2.28 0.37
N ILE A 19 4.61 -1.46 -0.25
CA ILE A 19 4.20 -0.37 -1.14
C ILE A 19 4.93 -0.60 -2.47
N PHE A 20 4.17 -0.63 -3.56
CA PHE A 20 4.70 -1.03 -4.86
C PHE A 20 4.30 -0.05 -5.94
N ASP A 21 5.17 0.09 -6.93
CA ASP A 21 4.94 0.94 -8.08
C ASP A 21 4.05 0.21 -9.09
N LEU A 22 3.10 0.95 -9.69
CA LEU A 22 2.25 0.43 -10.74
C LEU A 22 2.72 0.83 -12.13
N ASP A 23 3.94 1.30 -12.26
CA ASP A 23 4.50 1.59 -13.58
C ASP A 23 4.44 0.32 -14.42
N THR A 24 3.72 0.39 -15.53
CA THR A 24 3.44 -0.77 -16.36
C THR A 24 4.70 -1.44 -16.91
N SER A 25 5.77 -0.69 -17.05
CA SER A 25 7.02 -1.24 -17.56
C SER A 25 7.71 -2.16 -16.56
N THR A 26 7.38 -2.02 -15.27
CA THR A 26 8.01 -2.80 -14.22
C THR A 26 7.10 -3.84 -13.59
N VAL A 27 5.80 -3.82 -13.89
CA VAL A 27 4.85 -4.77 -13.30
C VAL A 27 5.02 -6.14 -13.94
N SER A 28 5.42 -7.11 -13.14
CA SER A 28 5.63 -8.46 -13.61
C SER A 28 4.31 -9.20 -13.88
N LYS A 29 4.41 -10.28 -14.64
CA LYS A 29 3.28 -11.14 -14.92
C LYS A 29 2.67 -11.70 -13.63
N HIS A 30 3.50 -12.04 -12.67
CA HIS A 30 3.04 -12.57 -11.38
C HIS A 30 2.30 -11.51 -10.57
N THR A 31 2.79 -10.28 -10.59
CA THR A 31 2.14 -9.16 -9.91
C THR A 31 0.76 -8.90 -10.50
N ARG A 32 0.65 -8.90 -11.83
CA ARG A 32 -0.64 -8.69 -12.50
C ARG A 32 -1.64 -9.79 -12.13
N LYS A 33 -1.18 -11.01 -12.10
CA LYS A 33 -2.02 -12.16 -11.73
C LYS A 33 -2.52 -12.01 -10.30
N TYR A 34 -1.63 -11.62 -9.40
CA TYR A 34 -1.98 -11.40 -7.99
C TYR A 34 -3.05 -10.31 -7.85
N LEU A 35 -2.86 -9.18 -8.53
CA LEU A 35 -3.81 -8.08 -8.47
C LEU A 35 -5.16 -8.47 -9.06
N ASN A 36 -5.17 -9.21 -10.16
CA ASN A 36 -6.41 -9.68 -10.76
C ASN A 36 -7.18 -10.61 -9.83
N MET A 37 -6.47 -11.52 -9.17
CA MET A 37 -7.08 -12.43 -8.22
C MET A 37 -7.65 -11.69 -7.02
N ALA A 38 -6.90 -10.70 -6.51
CA ALA A 38 -7.36 -9.88 -5.39
C ALA A 38 -8.61 -9.10 -5.76
N GLN A 39 -8.64 -8.56 -6.99
CA GLN A 39 -9.79 -7.80 -7.45
C GLN A 39 -11.03 -8.69 -7.58
N LYS A 40 -10.87 -9.88 -8.09
CA LYS A 40 -11.98 -10.84 -8.19
C LYS A 40 -12.51 -11.22 -6.81
N SER A 41 -11.65 -11.21 -5.80
CA SER A 41 -12.04 -11.52 -4.44
C SER A 41 -12.61 -10.31 -3.69
N GLY A 42 -12.73 -9.16 -4.35
CA GLY A 42 -13.26 -7.95 -3.73
C GLY A 42 -12.33 -7.31 -2.72
N ARG A 43 -11.02 -7.54 -2.86
CA ARG A 43 -10.02 -7.06 -1.89
C ARG A 43 -9.21 -5.87 -2.36
N VAL A 44 -9.59 -5.29 -3.49
CA VAL A 44 -8.91 -4.11 -4.03
C VAL A 44 -9.80 -2.89 -3.80
N ILE A 45 -9.24 -1.89 -3.14
CA ILE A 45 -9.92 -0.62 -2.88
C ILE A 45 -9.18 0.47 -3.65
N THR A 46 -9.90 1.12 -4.55
CA THR A 46 -9.34 2.25 -5.31
C THR A 46 -9.66 3.53 -4.55
N VAL A 47 -8.62 4.28 -4.19
CA VAL A 47 -8.78 5.51 -3.42
C VAL A 47 -8.54 6.75 -4.26
N THR A 48 -8.66 6.62 -5.57
CA THR A 48 -8.46 7.73 -6.49
C THR A 48 -9.38 7.58 -7.70
N ASP A 49 -9.78 8.73 -8.27
CA ASP A 49 -10.52 8.76 -9.53
C ASP A 49 -9.56 8.84 -10.72
N ASP A 50 -8.30 9.14 -10.46
CA ASP A 50 -7.26 9.19 -11.48
C ASP A 50 -6.63 7.83 -11.68
N LEU A 51 -5.74 7.72 -12.68
CA LEU A 51 -4.97 6.50 -12.87
C LEU A 51 -4.08 6.26 -11.65
N PRO A 52 -4.15 5.08 -11.05
CA PRO A 52 -3.30 4.80 -9.90
C PRO A 52 -1.84 4.68 -10.31
N LYS A 53 -0.95 5.11 -9.41
CA LYS A 53 0.49 5.05 -9.61
C LYS A 53 1.16 4.03 -8.71
N SER A 54 0.49 3.63 -7.65
CA SER A 54 1.03 2.69 -6.69
C SER A 54 -0.06 1.80 -6.12
N PHE A 55 0.36 0.68 -5.54
CA PHE A 55 -0.55 -0.12 -4.74
C PHE A 55 0.10 -0.46 -3.40
N ILE A 56 -0.73 -0.50 -2.38
CA ILE A 56 -0.29 -0.77 -1.02
C ILE A 56 -0.97 -2.06 -0.56
N VAL A 57 -0.18 -3.03 -0.14
CA VAL A 57 -0.70 -4.28 0.38
C VAL A 57 -0.74 -4.18 1.90
N CYS A 58 -1.92 -4.35 2.46
CA CYS A 58 -2.13 -4.26 3.89
C CYS A 58 -2.75 -5.54 4.43
N THR A 59 -2.53 -5.80 5.71
CA THR A 59 -3.26 -6.82 6.43
C THR A 59 -4.68 -6.30 6.70
N ASP A 60 -5.69 -7.15 6.51
CA ASP A 60 -7.05 -6.79 6.84
C ASP A 60 -7.18 -6.67 8.35
N GLU A 61 -7.69 -5.54 8.82
CA GLU A 61 -7.85 -5.27 10.25
C GLU A 61 -8.81 -6.27 10.91
N ASP A 62 -9.86 -6.66 10.19
CA ASP A 62 -10.89 -7.56 10.72
C ASP A 62 -10.51 -9.02 10.61
N ASP A 63 -9.66 -9.37 9.65
CA ASP A 63 -9.21 -10.75 9.45
C ASP A 63 -7.76 -10.74 9.01
N ARG A 64 -6.86 -10.94 9.96
CA ARG A 64 -5.41 -10.85 9.73
C ARG A 64 -4.86 -11.91 8.78
N SER A 65 -5.62 -12.94 8.50
CA SER A 65 -5.22 -13.93 7.51
C SER A 65 -5.41 -13.44 6.09
N LYS A 66 -6.13 -12.34 5.92
CA LYS A 66 -6.46 -11.78 4.62
C LYS A 66 -5.75 -10.45 4.39
N LYS A 67 -5.66 -10.06 3.14
CA LYS A 67 -4.98 -8.84 2.74
C LYS A 67 -5.92 -7.94 1.94
N ILE A 68 -5.71 -6.64 2.09
CA ILE A 68 -6.42 -5.62 1.32
C ILE A 68 -5.38 -4.86 0.52
N ILE A 69 -5.72 -4.56 -0.73
CA ILE A 69 -4.84 -3.82 -1.62
C ILE A 69 -5.49 -2.49 -1.93
N TYR A 70 -4.76 -1.41 -1.68
CA TYR A 70 -5.22 -0.07 -2.01
C TYR A 70 -4.50 0.42 -3.25
N LEU A 71 -5.25 0.99 -4.19
CA LEU A 71 -4.69 1.62 -5.37
C LEU A 71 -4.68 3.13 -5.15
N SER A 72 -3.52 3.73 -5.24
CA SER A 72 -3.33 5.15 -4.93
C SER A 72 -2.76 5.92 -6.11
N GLN A 73 -3.15 7.19 -6.24
CA GLN A 73 -2.57 8.09 -7.23
C GLN A 73 -1.24 8.68 -6.76
N ILE A 74 -0.91 8.52 -5.50
CA ILE A 74 0.35 9.00 -4.95
C ILE A 74 1.44 8.01 -5.34
N SER A 75 2.58 8.52 -5.82
CA SER A 75 3.66 7.64 -6.25
C SER A 75 4.21 6.81 -5.09
N SER A 76 4.71 5.63 -5.41
CA SER A 76 5.32 4.76 -4.41
C SER A 76 6.48 5.44 -3.71
N GLN A 77 7.26 6.23 -4.43
CA GLN A 77 8.39 6.97 -3.86
C GLN A 77 7.94 7.93 -2.78
N THR A 78 6.87 8.68 -3.04
CA THR A 78 6.33 9.62 -2.07
C THR A 78 5.81 8.89 -0.83
N LEU A 79 5.07 7.80 -1.04
CA LEU A 79 4.55 7.00 0.06
C LEU A 79 5.67 6.39 0.89
N LEU A 80 6.69 5.87 0.22
CA LEU A 80 7.84 5.29 0.91
C LEU A 80 8.61 6.32 1.73
N LYS A 81 8.72 7.54 1.23
CA LYS A 81 9.34 8.63 1.99
C LYS A 81 8.57 8.94 3.26
N ARG A 82 7.24 8.96 3.16
CA ARG A 82 6.40 9.23 4.33
C ARG A 82 6.53 8.13 5.37
N VAL A 83 6.51 6.88 4.92
CA VAL A 83 6.69 5.73 5.82
C VAL A 83 8.12 5.69 6.36
N GLY A 84 9.10 5.99 5.52
CA GLY A 84 10.50 6.03 5.92
C GLY A 84 10.76 7.01 7.05
N SER A 85 10.16 8.18 6.97
CA SER A 85 10.28 9.17 8.04
C SER A 85 9.72 8.64 9.36
N ILE A 86 8.56 8.00 9.31
CA ILE A 86 7.95 7.37 10.48
C ILE A 86 8.81 6.20 10.95
N GLY A 87 9.26 5.37 10.01
CA GLY A 87 10.07 4.20 10.30
C GLY A 87 11.40 4.53 10.93
N GLU A 88 12.04 5.61 10.49
CA GLU A 88 13.28 6.07 11.08
C GLU A 88 13.12 6.36 12.56
N ASN A 89 12.07 7.10 12.92
CA ASN A 89 11.81 7.41 14.30
C ASN A 89 11.55 6.16 15.13
N TYR A 90 10.82 5.23 14.58
CA TYR A 90 10.53 3.96 15.24
C TYR A 90 11.80 3.14 15.44
N LEU A 91 12.62 3.03 14.41
CA LEU A 91 13.86 2.27 14.46
C LEU A 91 14.86 2.88 15.44
N LYS A 92 14.88 4.19 15.55
CA LYS A 92 15.75 4.87 16.52
C LYS A 92 15.40 4.49 17.95
N ARG A 93 14.14 4.17 18.22
CA ARG A 93 13.72 3.76 19.56
C ARG A 93 14.09 2.31 19.86
N ILE A 94 14.05 1.46 18.85
CA ILE A 94 14.30 0.03 19.01
C ILE A 94 15.77 -0.29 18.94
N LYS A 95 16.47 0.38 18.07
CA LYS A 95 17.85 0.11 17.73
C LYS A 95 18.77 0.72 18.77
N LYS A 96 19.04 0.00 19.75
CA LYS A 96 19.87 0.49 20.84
C LYS A 96 21.19 -0.15 20.85
#